data_475b220b0e7b8402945aa2474e2767ff
#
_entry.id   475b220b0e7b8402945aa2474e2767ff
#
_cell.length_a   1.000
_cell.length_b   1.000
_cell.length_c   1.000
_cell.angle_alpha   90.00
_cell.angle_beta   90.00
_cell.angle_gamma   90.00
#
_symmetry.space_group_name_H-M   'P 1'
#
loop_
_entity.id
_entity.type
_entity.pdbx_description
1 polymer ?
#
loop_
_entity_poly.entity_id
_entity_poly.type
_entity_poly.pdbx_seq_one_letter_code
_entity_poly.pdbx_strand_id
1 'polypeptide(L)'
;MKTLLKNGKIYDGTGNEPFIGDILIEDDKIVKVASSVTDAADRTIDLARKSVASGFIDGHSHNDWFAIKNDALPYFDPFIRQGMTTFIAGNCGISEIGFDKDSEFKDKIGGGLFGFRNTKGEYGDIDSYSEATDKKMPCNMAVLVGHCSARAAVSGYSNRKLTPEEESKMLSIIEENLKQGAAGVSLGLMYEPGLYSDTEELKKVAALCLKYDKPLTVHPRANSAVSMAYPELLGRSHLLRAVDELVEIAKGTKLKLQYSHAIFVGKRSLKDKDEFVQIMKKLRAEGVDAMFDIYNECLGVSVITVILPTWYQGMSMAERKKPLNRLKLSLLIKASSLLLGFGFNDIEIAY
;
A
#
# COMPACT_ATOMS: atom_id res chain seq x y z
N MET A 1 19.88 -14.98 27.80
CA MET A 1 18.91 -15.00 28.94
C MET A 1 17.71 -15.84 28.55
N LYS A 2 17.31 -16.81 29.39
CA LYS A 2 16.15 -17.67 29.12
C LYS A 2 14.92 -17.18 29.89
N THR A 3 13.83 -16.99 29.18
CA THR A 3 12.51 -16.63 29.77
C THR A 3 11.51 -17.73 29.48
N LEU A 4 10.89 -18.29 30.50
CA LEU A 4 9.83 -19.29 30.39
C LEU A 4 8.47 -18.63 30.66
N LEU A 5 7.60 -18.64 29.65
CA LEU A 5 6.20 -18.26 29.78
C LEU A 5 5.39 -19.52 30.04
N LYS A 6 4.70 -19.61 31.18
CA LYS A 6 3.93 -20.79 31.59
C LYS A 6 2.43 -20.57 31.54
N ASN A 7 1.71 -21.66 31.31
CA ASN A 7 0.25 -21.70 31.41
C ASN A 7 -0.46 -20.72 30.48
N GLY A 8 0.08 -20.47 29.27
CA GLY A 8 -0.55 -19.61 28.25
C GLY A 8 -1.57 -20.37 27.41
N LYS A 9 -2.64 -19.71 26.95
CA LYS A 9 -3.47 -20.21 25.86
C LYS A 9 -2.80 -19.78 24.55
N ILE A 10 -2.10 -20.70 23.89
CA ILE A 10 -1.20 -20.44 22.78
C ILE A 10 -1.95 -20.51 21.46
N TYR A 11 -1.88 -19.44 20.68
CA TYR A 11 -2.30 -19.33 19.28
C TYR A 11 -1.03 -19.28 18.42
N ASP A 12 -0.67 -20.40 17.83
CA ASP A 12 0.62 -20.57 17.14
C ASP A 12 0.64 -20.07 15.69
N GLY A 13 -0.51 -19.58 15.19
CA GLY A 13 -0.65 -19.08 13.82
C GLY A 13 -0.79 -20.16 12.73
N THR A 14 -0.81 -21.44 13.09
CA THR A 14 -0.93 -22.55 12.11
C THR A 14 -2.36 -22.79 11.63
N GLY A 15 -3.36 -22.16 12.26
CA GLY A 15 -4.78 -22.38 12.03
C GLY A 15 -5.36 -23.56 12.83
N ASN A 16 -4.55 -24.22 13.65
CA ASN A 16 -5.01 -25.23 14.58
C ASN A 16 -5.71 -24.62 15.79
N GLU A 17 -6.47 -25.44 16.53
CA GLU A 17 -7.08 -25.02 17.78
C GLU A 17 -6.00 -24.61 18.81
N PRO A 18 -6.21 -23.50 19.53
CA PRO A 18 -5.28 -23.07 20.55
C PRO A 18 -5.21 -24.07 21.69
N PHE A 19 -4.04 -24.22 22.28
CA PHE A 19 -3.80 -25.14 23.40
C PHE A 19 -3.19 -24.43 24.62
N ILE A 20 -3.34 -25.03 25.81
CA ILE A 20 -2.66 -24.57 27.01
C ILE A 20 -1.25 -25.15 27.01
N GLY A 21 -0.24 -24.27 27.17
CA GLY A 21 1.14 -24.69 27.13
C GLY A 21 2.11 -23.62 27.60
N ASP A 22 3.38 -23.93 27.41
CA ASP A 22 4.52 -23.14 27.83
C ASP A 22 5.36 -22.73 26.61
N ILE A 23 6.01 -21.58 26.70
CA ILE A 23 6.93 -21.06 25.67
C ILE A 23 8.26 -20.74 26.33
N LEU A 24 9.34 -21.32 25.83
CA LEU A 24 10.70 -20.98 26.23
C LEU A 24 11.31 -20.03 25.17
N ILE A 25 11.77 -18.89 25.65
CA ILE A 25 12.46 -17.87 24.85
C ILE A 25 13.90 -17.83 25.33
N GLU A 26 14.86 -17.89 24.41
CA GLU A 26 16.28 -17.69 24.67
C GLU A 26 16.75 -16.48 23.84
N ASP A 27 17.15 -15.44 24.57
CA ASP A 27 17.45 -14.11 24.03
C ASP A 27 16.27 -13.53 23.21
N ASP A 28 16.38 -13.52 21.90
CA ASP A 28 15.38 -12.99 20.96
C ASP A 28 14.60 -14.09 20.21
N LYS A 29 14.80 -15.37 20.57
CA LYS A 29 14.23 -16.50 19.82
C LYS A 29 13.33 -17.38 20.68
N ILE A 30 12.20 -17.78 20.11
CA ILE A 30 11.38 -18.87 20.65
C ILE A 30 12.09 -20.18 20.36
N VAL A 31 12.57 -20.87 21.38
CA VAL A 31 13.32 -22.13 21.23
C VAL A 31 12.47 -23.36 21.49
N LYS A 32 11.36 -23.21 22.22
CA LYS A 32 10.47 -24.34 22.51
C LYS A 32 9.05 -23.87 22.77
N VAL A 33 8.06 -24.58 22.21
CA VAL A 33 6.63 -24.43 22.50
C VAL A 33 6.08 -25.83 22.72
N ALA A 34 5.50 -26.08 23.89
CA ALA A 34 4.96 -27.38 24.26
C ALA A 34 3.86 -27.27 25.32
N SER A 35 3.10 -28.35 25.53
CA SER A 35 2.09 -28.43 26.60
C SER A 35 2.70 -28.25 28.01
N SER A 36 3.98 -28.60 28.18
CA SER A 36 4.77 -28.34 29.37
C SER A 36 6.24 -28.25 29.00
N VAL A 37 6.94 -27.29 29.61
CA VAL A 37 8.40 -27.08 29.46
C VAL A 37 9.02 -27.16 30.85
N THR A 38 9.97 -28.07 31.02
CA THR A 38 10.71 -28.31 32.29
C THR A 38 12.12 -27.76 32.27
N ASP A 39 12.53 -27.15 31.14
CA ASP A 39 13.84 -26.54 30.98
C ASP A 39 14.07 -25.43 32.01
N ALA A 40 15.30 -25.32 32.53
CA ALA A 40 15.68 -24.23 33.42
C ALA A 40 15.65 -22.89 32.70
N ALA A 41 15.13 -21.88 33.36
CA ALA A 41 15.05 -20.51 32.83
C ALA A 41 15.50 -19.50 33.87
N ASP A 42 16.10 -18.39 33.41
CA ASP A 42 16.53 -17.28 34.28
C ASP A 42 15.32 -16.50 34.86
N ARG A 43 14.23 -16.51 34.10
CA ARG A 43 12.97 -15.85 34.46
C ARG A 43 11.78 -16.74 34.09
N THR A 44 10.81 -16.86 35.00
CA THR A 44 9.53 -17.54 34.71
C THR A 44 8.37 -16.57 34.94
N ILE A 45 7.44 -16.54 33.96
CA ILE A 45 6.22 -15.72 34.00
C ILE A 45 5.02 -16.67 33.88
N ASP A 46 4.17 -16.73 34.88
CA ASP A 46 2.89 -17.42 34.78
C ASP A 46 1.88 -16.52 34.08
N LEU A 47 1.39 -16.96 32.94
CA LEU A 47 0.41 -16.24 32.15
C LEU A 47 -1.03 -16.40 32.64
N ALA A 48 -1.24 -17.28 33.63
CA ALA A 48 -2.56 -17.52 34.21
C ALA A 48 -3.67 -17.73 33.14
N ARG A 49 -3.37 -18.53 32.11
CA ARG A 49 -4.23 -18.84 30.95
C ARG A 49 -4.55 -17.65 30.07
N LYS A 50 -3.83 -16.55 30.13
CA LYS A 50 -3.94 -15.46 29.17
C LYS A 50 -3.58 -15.97 27.77
N SER A 51 -4.21 -15.38 26.75
CA SER A 51 -3.90 -15.68 25.35
C SER A 51 -2.51 -15.16 24.99
N VAL A 52 -1.78 -15.98 24.24
CA VAL A 52 -0.48 -15.66 23.67
C VAL A 52 -0.54 -15.93 22.17
N ALA A 53 -0.12 -14.98 21.38
CA ALA A 53 0.02 -15.10 19.95
C ALA A 53 1.32 -14.42 19.51
N SER A 54 1.75 -14.69 18.27
CA SER A 54 2.74 -13.84 17.59
C SER A 54 2.22 -12.40 17.52
N GLY A 55 3.13 -11.43 17.41
CA GLY A 55 2.75 -10.05 17.14
C GLY A 55 2.03 -9.92 15.80
N PHE A 56 1.09 -9.00 15.73
CA PHE A 56 0.34 -8.77 14.50
C PHE A 56 1.19 -8.07 13.43
N ILE A 57 0.89 -8.37 12.18
CA ILE A 57 1.50 -7.75 11.00
C ILE A 57 0.44 -6.88 10.34
N ASP A 58 0.70 -5.58 10.26
CA ASP A 58 -0.10 -4.67 9.44
C ASP A 58 0.39 -4.78 7.98
N GLY A 59 -0.44 -5.37 7.14
CA GLY A 59 -0.14 -5.63 5.73
C GLY A 59 -0.24 -4.41 4.83
N HIS A 60 -0.78 -3.29 5.32
CA HIS A 60 -0.98 -2.09 4.53
C HIS A 60 -0.78 -0.82 5.36
N SER A 61 0.39 -0.23 5.27
CA SER A 61 0.69 1.00 6.00
C SER A 61 1.49 2.00 5.16
N HIS A 62 1.62 3.22 5.70
CA HIS A 62 2.44 4.31 5.18
C HIS A 62 3.41 4.80 6.25
N ASN A 63 3.79 3.91 7.16
CA ASN A 63 4.61 4.24 8.32
C ASN A 63 6.10 4.41 7.97
N ASP A 64 6.52 4.09 6.75
CA ASP A 64 7.85 4.39 6.21
C ASP A 64 8.21 5.88 6.33
N TRP A 65 7.24 6.79 6.15
CA TRP A 65 7.41 8.23 6.29
C TRP A 65 7.69 8.69 7.73
N PHE A 66 7.32 7.89 8.72
CA PHE A 66 7.51 8.20 10.14
C PHE A 66 8.75 7.52 10.73
N ALA A 67 9.20 6.44 10.12
CA ALA A 67 10.33 5.65 10.62
C ALA A 67 11.66 6.42 10.60
N ILE A 68 11.81 7.36 9.67
CA ILE A 68 13.00 8.21 9.53
C ILE A 68 13.03 9.41 10.48
N LYS A 69 11.98 9.61 11.27
CA LYS A 69 11.94 10.72 12.24
C LYS A 69 12.84 10.43 13.43
N ASN A 70 13.51 11.44 13.95
CA ASN A 70 14.38 11.32 15.14
C ASN A 70 13.62 10.81 16.37
N ASP A 71 12.33 11.15 16.47
CA ASP A 71 11.42 10.66 17.51
C ASP A 71 10.28 9.90 16.83
N ALA A 72 10.53 8.66 16.45
CA ALA A 72 9.58 7.81 15.76
C ALA A 72 8.55 7.18 16.73
N LEU A 73 8.92 6.94 18.00
CA LEU A 73 8.10 6.19 18.96
C LEU A 73 6.66 6.70 19.09
N PRO A 74 6.36 8.00 19.20
CA PRO A 74 4.98 8.48 19.32
C PRO A 74 4.08 8.09 18.14
N TYR A 75 4.66 7.91 16.95
CA TYR A 75 3.90 7.51 15.76
C TYR A 75 3.58 6.01 15.74
N PHE A 76 4.39 5.18 16.39
CA PHE A 76 4.23 3.72 16.44
C PHE A 76 3.56 3.22 17.72
N ASP A 77 3.65 3.96 18.83
CA ASP A 77 3.12 3.54 20.14
C ASP A 77 1.62 3.14 20.11
N PRO A 78 0.71 3.85 19.42
CA PRO A 78 -0.69 3.44 19.34
C PRO A 78 -0.90 2.06 18.70
N PHE A 79 -0.08 1.69 17.73
CA PHE A 79 -0.13 0.39 17.05
C PHE A 79 0.50 -0.71 17.92
N ILE A 80 1.65 -0.43 18.54
CA ILE A 80 2.36 -1.38 19.42
C ILE A 80 1.47 -1.75 20.60
N ARG A 81 0.75 -0.80 21.20
CA ARG A 81 -0.23 -1.05 22.27
C ARG A 81 -1.38 -1.95 21.83
N GLN A 82 -1.64 -2.09 20.55
CA GLN A 82 -2.61 -3.01 19.97
C GLN A 82 -1.98 -4.35 19.57
N GLY A 83 -0.68 -4.56 19.82
CA GLY A 83 0.03 -5.79 19.51
C GLY A 83 0.63 -5.84 18.10
N MET A 84 0.63 -4.74 17.34
CA MET A 84 1.35 -4.66 16.07
C MET A 84 2.86 -4.67 16.32
N THR A 85 3.57 -5.57 15.66
CA THR A 85 5.03 -5.70 15.77
C THR A 85 5.75 -5.56 14.44
N THR A 86 5.00 -5.57 13.34
CA THR A 86 5.54 -5.51 11.99
C THR A 86 4.60 -4.74 11.07
N PHE A 87 5.15 -3.92 10.20
CA PHE A 87 4.44 -3.16 9.17
C PHE A 87 4.96 -3.47 7.79
N ILE A 88 4.04 -3.60 6.83
CA ILE A 88 4.36 -3.56 5.39
C ILE A 88 4.02 -2.14 4.91
N ALA A 89 5.04 -1.34 4.66
CA ALA A 89 4.92 0.08 4.32
C ALA A 89 5.31 0.37 2.86
N GLY A 90 5.16 1.62 2.43
CA GLY A 90 5.39 2.02 1.05
C GLY A 90 4.26 1.63 0.11
N ASN A 91 3.04 1.47 0.61
CA ASN A 91 1.85 1.12 -0.16
C ASN A 91 1.36 2.28 -1.07
N CYS A 92 0.35 2.01 -1.90
CA CYS A 92 -0.31 2.98 -2.78
C CYS A 92 0.64 3.71 -3.75
N GLY A 93 1.74 3.07 -4.13
CA GLY A 93 2.69 3.59 -5.12
C GLY A 93 3.61 4.69 -4.63
N ILE A 94 3.55 5.09 -3.37
CA ILE A 94 4.33 6.18 -2.80
C ILE A 94 5.09 5.67 -1.57
N SER A 95 6.42 5.72 -1.62
CA SER A 95 7.30 5.26 -0.56
C SER A 95 8.50 6.20 -0.40
N GLU A 96 9.18 6.08 0.75
CA GLU A 96 10.46 6.76 1.01
C GLU A 96 11.62 6.21 0.19
N ILE A 97 11.44 5.07 -0.47
CA ILE A 97 12.42 4.45 -1.36
C ILE A 97 11.90 4.39 -2.80
N GLY A 98 12.78 4.12 -3.75
CA GLY A 98 12.41 3.97 -5.15
C GLY A 98 12.48 5.27 -5.94
N PHE A 99 13.41 6.17 -5.59
CA PHE A 99 13.68 7.36 -6.38
C PHE A 99 15.19 7.60 -6.52
N ASP A 100 15.55 8.37 -7.52
CA ASP A 100 16.92 8.81 -7.72
C ASP A 100 17.19 10.06 -6.87
N LYS A 101 18.07 9.96 -5.87
CA LYS A 101 18.47 11.09 -4.99
C LYS A 101 19.07 12.28 -5.74
N ASP A 102 19.57 12.05 -6.94
CA ASP A 102 20.13 13.08 -7.82
C ASP A 102 19.09 13.62 -8.82
N SER A 103 17.85 13.17 -8.74
CA SER A 103 16.76 13.67 -9.59
C SER A 103 16.46 15.14 -9.29
N GLU A 104 16.25 15.92 -10.35
CA GLU A 104 15.73 17.29 -10.27
C GLU A 104 14.33 17.38 -9.63
N PHE A 105 13.63 16.27 -9.56
CA PHE A 105 12.26 16.17 -9.01
C PHE A 105 12.20 15.69 -7.56
N LYS A 106 13.35 15.45 -6.90
CA LYS A 106 13.39 14.87 -5.54
C LYS A 106 12.54 15.62 -4.51
N ASP A 107 12.50 16.96 -4.58
CA ASP A 107 11.72 17.79 -3.67
C ASP A 107 10.20 17.68 -3.87
N LYS A 108 9.77 17.04 -4.95
CA LYS A 108 8.34 16.82 -5.27
C LYS A 108 7.85 15.46 -4.80
N ILE A 109 8.75 14.50 -4.55
CA ILE A 109 8.42 13.15 -4.14
C ILE A 109 7.87 13.20 -2.70
N GLY A 110 6.72 12.58 -2.46
CA GLY A 110 6.06 12.58 -1.15
C GLY A 110 5.27 13.85 -0.79
N GLY A 111 5.44 14.94 -1.54
CA GLY A 111 4.77 16.22 -1.25
C GLY A 111 3.26 16.24 -1.53
N GLY A 112 2.70 15.22 -2.16
CA GLY A 112 1.30 15.15 -2.57
C GLY A 112 0.36 14.51 -1.55
N LEU A 113 0.45 13.21 -1.39
CA LEU A 113 -0.54 12.42 -0.64
C LEU A 113 -0.39 12.57 0.88
N PHE A 114 0.83 12.60 1.40
CA PHE A 114 1.07 12.58 2.85
C PHE A 114 1.55 13.91 3.42
N GLY A 115 1.82 14.92 2.59
CA GLY A 115 2.17 16.29 3.05
C GLY A 115 3.47 16.39 3.86
N PHE A 116 4.26 15.33 3.95
CA PHE A 116 5.47 15.25 4.77
C PHE A 116 6.67 15.83 4.02
N ARG A 117 6.70 17.14 3.90
CA ARG A 117 7.76 17.88 3.19
C ARG A 117 9.14 17.85 3.85
N ASN A 118 9.32 17.14 4.95
CA ASN A 118 10.56 17.15 5.72
C ASN A 118 11.52 16.02 5.36
N THR A 119 11.16 15.15 4.43
CA THR A 119 12.09 14.18 3.88
C THR A 119 12.81 14.83 2.72
N LYS A 120 14.08 15.02 2.86
CA LYS A 120 14.91 15.67 1.84
C LYS A 120 15.28 14.72 0.68
N GLY A 121 14.60 13.58 0.53
CA GLY A 121 14.94 12.58 -0.47
C GLY A 121 16.36 12.02 -0.30
N GLU A 122 16.79 11.86 0.95
CA GLU A 122 18.13 11.37 1.29
C GLU A 122 18.23 9.84 1.18
N TYR A 123 17.10 9.14 1.17
CA TYR A 123 17.02 7.68 1.21
C TYR A 123 16.41 7.12 -0.08
N GLY A 124 17.12 7.26 -1.21
CA GLY A 124 16.60 6.85 -2.52
C GLY A 124 16.39 5.34 -2.69
N ASP A 125 17.06 4.52 -1.88
CA ASP A 125 17.04 3.06 -1.95
C ASP A 125 16.86 2.41 -0.58
N ILE A 126 16.56 1.09 -0.60
CA ILE A 126 16.27 0.33 0.63
C ILE A 126 17.50 0.19 1.52
N ASP A 127 18.71 0.14 0.98
CA ASP A 127 19.93 0.02 1.77
C ASP A 127 20.15 1.27 2.63
N SER A 128 20.14 2.46 2.01
CA SER A 128 20.29 3.73 2.74
C SER A 128 19.12 4.00 3.70
N TYR A 129 17.91 3.62 3.33
CA TYR A 129 16.76 3.71 4.21
C TYR A 129 16.88 2.78 5.43
N SER A 130 17.31 1.54 5.21
CA SER A 130 17.52 0.55 6.28
C SER A 130 18.62 1.01 7.24
N GLU A 131 19.72 1.53 6.73
CA GLU A 131 20.80 2.10 7.55
C GLU A 131 20.30 3.27 8.42
N ALA A 132 19.44 4.11 7.86
CA ALA A 132 18.85 5.24 8.57
C ALA A 132 17.86 4.84 9.67
N THR A 133 17.18 3.71 9.53
CA THR A 133 16.06 3.27 10.40
C THR A 133 16.40 2.10 11.32
N ASP A 134 17.45 1.32 11.02
CA ASP A 134 17.84 0.13 11.80
C ASP A 134 18.09 0.49 13.26
N LYS A 135 17.52 -0.31 14.17
CA LYS A 135 17.58 -0.15 15.64
C LYS A 135 17.04 1.19 16.19
N LYS A 136 16.44 2.03 15.34
CA LYS A 136 15.78 3.27 15.75
C LYS A 136 14.28 3.11 15.87
N MET A 137 13.73 2.10 15.21
CA MET A 137 12.31 1.81 15.23
C MET A 137 11.94 0.84 16.36
N PRO A 138 10.77 1.04 16.98
CA PRO A 138 10.29 0.16 18.05
C PRO A 138 9.62 -1.13 17.52
N CYS A 139 9.55 -1.34 16.22
CA CYS A 139 8.91 -2.47 15.54
C CYS A 139 9.66 -2.80 14.24
N ASN A 140 9.30 -3.93 13.62
CA ASN A 140 9.85 -4.33 12.33
C ASN A 140 9.11 -3.64 11.19
N MET A 141 9.81 -3.41 10.08
CA MET A 141 9.22 -2.87 8.85
C MET A 141 9.79 -3.56 7.61
N ALA A 142 8.90 -3.86 6.68
CA ALA A 142 9.23 -4.26 5.31
C ALA A 142 8.70 -3.18 4.37
N VAL A 143 9.52 -2.68 3.45
CA VAL A 143 9.17 -1.53 2.61
C VAL A 143 9.02 -1.95 1.15
N LEU A 144 7.93 -1.52 0.54
CA LEU A 144 7.64 -1.68 -0.88
C LEU A 144 8.22 -0.51 -1.66
N VAL A 145 8.70 -0.76 -2.88
CA VAL A 145 9.11 0.30 -3.80
C VAL A 145 7.86 0.94 -4.40
N GLY A 146 7.73 2.26 -4.22
CA GLY A 146 6.62 3.01 -4.79
C GLY A 146 6.82 3.29 -6.28
N HIS A 147 5.97 2.75 -7.16
CA HIS A 147 5.99 3.06 -8.58
C HIS A 147 5.80 4.56 -8.86
N CYS A 148 4.89 5.24 -8.14
CA CYS A 148 4.72 6.69 -8.26
C CYS A 148 6.00 7.44 -7.88
N SER A 149 6.71 6.99 -6.83
CA SER A 149 8.00 7.56 -6.43
C SER A 149 9.04 7.41 -7.53
N ALA A 150 9.20 6.20 -8.09
CA ALA A 150 10.14 5.93 -9.17
C ALA A 150 9.78 6.69 -10.47
N ARG A 151 8.48 6.77 -10.79
CA ARG A 151 7.99 7.52 -11.95
C ARG A 151 8.21 9.02 -11.79
N ALA A 152 7.95 9.57 -10.60
CA ALA A 152 8.21 10.97 -10.28
C ALA A 152 9.70 11.31 -10.34
N ALA A 153 10.58 10.38 -9.99
CA ALA A 153 12.02 10.58 -10.06
C ALA A 153 12.54 10.83 -11.48
N VAL A 154 11.86 10.30 -12.51
CA VAL A 154 12.30 10.40 -13.90
C VAL A 154 11.55 11.45 -14.72
N SER A 155 10.30 11.77 -14.37
CA SER A 155 9.45 12.67 -15.14
C SER A 155 8.69 13.73 -14.33
N GLY A 156 8.93 13.79 -13.03
CA GLY A 156 8.15 14.63 -12.11
C GLY A 156 6.69 14.21 -12.10
N TYR A 157 5.79 15.19 -12.07
CA TYR A 157 4.34 14.97 -12.15
C TYR A 157 3.79 15.22 -13.57
N SER A 158 4.56 14.82 -14.59
CA SER A 158 4.15 14.95 -15.99
C SER A 158 2.95 14.07 -16.30
N ASN A 159 1.96 14.63 -17.01
CA ASN A 159 0.71 13.96 -17.40
C ASN A 159 0.79 13.24 -18.76
N ARG A 160 1.99 12.88 -19.19
CA ARG A 160 2.25 12.15 -20.43
C ARG A 160 2.79 10.75 -20.15
N LYS A 161 2.78 9.91 -21.16
CA LYS A 161 3.55 8.67 -21.14
C LYS A 161 5.04 8.95 -20.94
N LEU A 162 5.74 8.05 -20.29
CA LEU A 162 7.19 8.09 -20.21
C LEU A 162 7.82 7.90 -21.60
N THR A 163 8.96 8.55 -21.83
CA THR A 163 9.80 8.17 -22.96
C THR A 163 10.44 6.80 -22.71
N PRO A 164 10.94 6.09 -23.73
CA PRO A 164 11.62 4.81 -23.53
C PRO A 164 12.80 4.90 -22.54
N GLU A 165 13.53 6.01 -22.56
CA GLU A 165 14.67 6.28 -21.66
C GLU A 165 14.19 6.49 -20.22
N GLU A 166 13.14 7.28 -20.01
CA GLU A 166 12.54 7.50 -18.68
C GLU A 166 11.96 6.20 -18.11
N GLU A 167 11.25 5.42 -18.94
CA GLU A 167 10.70 4.13 -18.54
C GLU A 167 11.82 3.16 -18.17
N SER A 168 12.87 3.07 -18.96
CA SER A 168 14.04 2.23 -18.67
C SER A 168 14.70 2.63 -17.35
N LYS A 169 14.87 3.94 -17.10
CA LYS A 169 15.44 4.46 -15.85
C LYS A 169 14.53 4.16 -14.66
N MET A 170 13.22 4.36 -14.79
CA MET A 170 12.23 4.02 -13.74
C MET A 170 12.29 2.53 -13.38
N LEU A 171 12.29 1.65 -14.37
CA LEU A 171 12.39 0.20 -14.16
C LEU A 171 13.71 -0.19 -13.51
N SER A 172 14.82 0.46 -13.87
CA SER A 172 16.12 0.24 -13.24
C SER A 172 16.13 0.63 -11.77
N ILE A 173 15.51 1.76 -11.39
CA ILE A 173 15.37 2.20 -10.00
C ILE A 173 14.57 1.14 -9.19
N ILE A 174 13.45 0.67 -9.72
CA ILE A 174 12.63 -0.37 -9.08
C ILE A 174 13.43 -1.65 -8.93
N GLU A 175 14.08 -2.09 -10.00
CA GLU A 175 14.85 -3.33 -10.01
C GLU A 175 16.01 -3.33 -9.01
N GLU A 176 16.73 -2.22 -8.89
CA GLU A 176 17.82 -2.09 -7.95
C GLU A 176 17.36 -2.22 -6.51
N ASN A 177 16.27 -1.56 -6.15
CA ASN A 177 15.67 -1.72 -4.82
C ASN A 177 15.21 -3.16 -4.53
N LEU A 178 14.66 -3.87 -5.54
CA LEU A 178 14.28 -5.27 -5.38
C LEU A 178 15.50 -6.17 -5.15
N LYS A 179 16.64 -5.91 -5.83
CA LYS A 179 17.91 -6.61 -5.61
C LYS A 179 18.47 -6.39 -4.21
N GLN A 180 18.38 -5.18 -3.69
CA GLN A 180 18.80 -4.80 -2.34
C GLN A 180 17.89 -5.37 -1.24
N GLY A 181 16.73 -5.92 -1.56
CA GLY A 181 15.87 -6.60 -0.59
C GLY A 181 14.55 -5.92 -0.27
N ALA A 182 14.12 -4.92 -1.05
CA ALA A 182 12.78 -4.35 -0.91
C ALA A 182 11.69 -5.44 -0.92
N ALA A 183 10.64 -5.23 -0.14
CA ALA A 183 9.61 -6.24 0.11
C ALA A 183 8.77 -6.58 -1.14
N GLY A 184 8.69 -5.69 -2.09
CA GLY A 184 7.93 -5.80 -3.32
C GLY A 184 7.77 -4.43 -3.98
N VAL A 185 6.77 -4.29 -4.84
CA VAL A 185 6.44 -3.02 -5.50
C VAL A 185 5.00 -2.64 -5.21
N SER A 186 4.73 -1.35 -5.04
CA SER A 186 3.37 -0.83 -4.92
C SER A 186 2.99 0.09 -6.08
N LEU A 187 1.76 -0.05 -6.57
CA LEU A 187 1.15 0.84 -7.56
C LEU A 187 0.12 1.75 -6.90
N GLY A 188 0.07 3.02 -7.33
CA GLY A 188 -0.93 4.00 -6.90
C GLY A 188 -1.63 4.62 -8.11
N LEU A 189 -2.59 3.90 -8.71
CA LEU A 189 -3.16 4.24 -10.01
C LEU A 189 -4.24 5.34 -9.94
N MET A 190 -4.54 5.84 -8.76
CA MET A 190 -5.43 6.98 -8.54
C MET A 190 -4.65 8.27 -8.25
N TYR A 191 -3.34 8.18 -8.01
CA TYR A 191 -2.48 9.28 -7.59
C TYR A 191 -1.51 9.69 -8.70
N GLU A 192 -1.22 11.00 -8.78
CA GLU A 192 -0.13 11.49 -9.65
C GLU A 192 1.23 11.03 -9.12
N PRO A 193 2.15 10.63 -10.01
CA PRO A 193 2.02 10.49 -11.46
C PRO A 193 1.56 9.11 -11.93
N GLY A 194 1.28 8.15 -11.04
CA GLY A 194 0.89 6.77 -11.38
C GLY A 194 -0.41 6.69 -12.16
N LEU A 195 -1.31 7.65 -11.97
CA LEU A 195 -2.57 7.70 -12.71
C LEU A 195 -2.38 7.92 -14.23
N TYR A 196 -1.21 8.37 -14.66
CA TYR A 196 -0.87 8.59 -16.09
C TYR A 196 -0.17 7.39 -16.73
N SER A 197 0.13 6.33 -15.98
CA SER A 197 0.69 5.09 -16.50
C SER A 197 -0.36 4.33 -17.31
N ASP A 198 0.08 3.64 -18.34
CA ASP A 198 -0.76 2.70 -19.08
C ASP A 198 -0.49 1.24 -18.65
N THR A 199 -1.35 0.33 -19.09
CA THR A 199 -1.29 -1.08 -18.72
C THR A 199 0.04 -1.73 -19.18
N GLU A 200 0.65 -1.28 -20.27
CA GLU A 200 1.93 -1.82 -20.75
C GLU A 200 3.12 -1.43 -19.84
N GLU A 201 3.14 -0.19 -19.32
CA GLU A 201 4.07 0.23 -18.26
C GLU A 201 3.92 -0.67 -17.03
N LEU A 202 2.67 -0.90 -16.58
CA LEU A 202 2.37 -1.72 -15.40
C LEU A 202 2.75 -3.20 -15.59
N LYS A 203 2.58 -3.76 -16.78
CA LYS A 203 3.04 -5.14 -17.09
C LYS A 203 4.55 -5.28 -16.95
N LYS A 204 5.33 -4.27 -17.32
CA LYS A 204 6.79 -4.29 -17.15
C LYS A 204 7.17 -4.24 -15.67
N VAL A 205 6.47 -3.47 -14.86
CA VAL A 205 6.65 -3.46 -13.40
C VAL A 205 6.29 -4.83 -12.80
N ALA A 206 5.17 -5.42 -13.21
CA ALA A 206 4.77 -6.76 -12.78
C ALA A 206 5.79 -7.83 -13.17
N ALA A 207 6.44 -7.70 -14.34
CA ALA A 207 7.50 -8.60 -14.77
C ALA A 207 8.73 -8.56 -13.84
N LEU A 208 9.07 -7.40 -13.27
CA LEU A 208 10.11 -7.31 -12.24
C LEU A 208 9.70 -8.04 -10.96
N CYS A 209 8.44 -7.86 -10.52
CA CYS A 209 7.93 -8.61 -9.36
C CYS A 209 8.01 -10.12 -9.56
N LEU A 210 7.64 -10.61 -10.74
CA LEU A 210 7.78 -12.03 -11.13
C LEU A 210 9.23 -12.48 -11.12
N LYS A 211 10.14 -11.70 -11.70
CA LYS A 211 11.58 -12.00 -11.79
C LYS A 211 12.22 -12.20 -10.41
N TYR A 212 11.82 -11.38 -9.44
CA TYR A 212 12.38 -11.41 -8.08
C TYR A 212 11.50 -12.17 -7.07
N ASP A 213 10.44 -12.83 -7.52
CA ASP A 213 9.45 -13.52 -6.68
C ASP A 213 8.88 -12.64 -5.55
N LYS A 214 8.58 -11.37 -5.89
CA LYS A 214 8.08 -10.35 -4.97
C LYS A 214 6.61 -10.00 -5.25
N PRO A 215 5.85 -9.55 -4.23
CA PRO A 215 4.47 -9.10 -4.44
C PRO A 215 4.39 -7.77 -5.18
N LEU A 216 3.29 -7.62 -5.93
CA LEU A 216 2.80 -6.36 -6.48
C LEU A 216 1.55 -5.97 -5.71
N THR A 217 1.60 -4.88 -4.92
CA THR A 217 0.43 -4.32 -4.26
C THR A 217 -0.17 -3.21 -5.08
N VAL A 218 -1.49 -3.08 -5.13
CA VAL A 218 -2.11 -2.14 -6.07
C VAL A 218 -3.24 -1.36 -5.43
N HIS A 219 -3.05 -0.05 -5.26
CA HIS A 219 -4.17 0.89 -5.15
C HIS A 219 -4.76 1.07 -6.56
N PRO A 220 -5.97 0.57 -6.81
CA PRO A 220 -6.52 0.52 -8.17
C PRO A 220 -6.83 1.90 -8.73
N ARG A 221 -7.09 1.97 -10.02
CA ARG A 221 -7.42 3.21 -10.73
C ARG A 221 -8.77 3.79 -10.32
N ALA A 222 -9.68 2.97 -9.80
CA ALA A 222 -10.98 3.39 -9.28
C ALA A 222 -11.49 2.46 -8.18
N ASN A 223 -12.02 3.05 -7.11
CA ASN A 223 -12.67 2.38 -5.98
C ASN A 223 -14.19 2.61 -5.95
N SER A 224 -14.76 3.11 -7.04
CA SER A 224 -16.18 3.45 -7.15
C SER A 224 -16.76 3.07 -8.49
N ALA A 225 -18.07 2.82 -8.53
CA ALA A 225 -18.79 2.48 -9.75
C ALA A 225 -18.73 3.58 -10.82
N VAL A 226 -18.56 4.84 -10.39
CA VAL A 226 -18.32 6.00 -11.25
C VAL A 226 -17.18 6.80 -10.65
N SER A 227 -16.09 6.96 -11.40
CA SER A 227 -14.91 7.73 -11.00
C SER A 227 -14.49 8.68 -12.11
N MET A 228 -13.63 9.63 -11.80
CA MET A 228 -13.08 10.56 -12.78
C MET A 228 -11.84 10.01 -13.51
N ALA A 229 -11.43 8.77 -13.22
CA ALA A 229 -10.32 8.11 -13.89
C ALA A 229 -10.65 7.67 -15.32
N TYR A 230 -11.93 7.48 -15.61
CA TYR A 230 -12.42 7.08 -16.92
C TYR A 230 -13.34 8.16 -17.52
N PRO A 231 -13.30 8.40 -18.82
CA PRO A 231 -14.08 9.47 -19.47
C PRO A 231 -15.59 9.12 -19.58
N GLU A 232 -15.94 7.83 -19.67
CA GLU A 232 -17.32 7.36 -19.82
C GLU A 232 -17.98 7.23 -18.47
N LEU A 233 -19.11 7.91 -18.25
CA LEU A 233 -19.88 7.83 -17.02
C LEU A 233 -20.85 6.62 -16.96
N LEU A 234 -21.09 5.97 -18.10
CA LEU A 234 -22.03 4.86 -18.23
C LEU A 234 -21.31 3.62 -18.75
N GLY A 235 -21.89 2.44 -18.47
CA GLY A 235 -21.36 1.16 -18.89
C GLY A 235 -20.89 0.29 -17.71
N ARG A 236 -19.81 -0.47 -17.93
CA ARG A 236 -19.18 -1.27 -16.88
C ARG A 236 -18.68 -0.40 -15.75
N SER A 237 -18.98 -0.77 -14.51
CA SER A 237 -18.50 -0.07 -13.31
C SER A 237 -17.00 0.23 -13.40
N HIS A 238 -16.59 1.46 -13.06
CA HIS A 238 -15.18 1.86 -13.10
C HIS A 238 -14.33 1.08 -12.12
N LEU A 239 -14.87 0.70 -10.95
CA LEU A 239 -14.22 -0.22 -10.02
C LEU A 239 -13.91 -1.55 -10.72
N LEU A 240 -14.89 -2.15 -11.39
CA LEU A 240 -14.70 -3.42 -12.10
C LEU A 240 -13.76 -3.27 -13.31
N ARG A 241 -13.78 -2.14 -14.01
CA ARG A 241 -12.79 -1.84 -15.08
C ARG A 241 -11.36 -1.77 -14.53
N ALA A 242 -11.18 -1.19 -13.35
CA ALA A 242 -9.87 -1.17 -12.68
C ALA A 242 -9.43 -2.59 -12.25
N VAL A 243 -10.37 -3.45 -11.85
CA VAL A 243 -10.09 -4.87 -11.59
C VAL A 243 -9.75 -5.62 -12.86
N ASP A 244 -10.47 -5.37 -13.97
CA ASP A 244 -10.17 -5.97 -15.29
C ASP A 244 -8.74 -5.62 -15.77
N GLU A 245 -8.25 -4.40 -15.52
CA GLU A 245 -6.87 -4.00 -15.78
C GLU A 245 -5.87 -4.88 -15.01
N LEU A 246 -6.15 -5.18 -13.74
CA LEU A 246 -5.30 -6.07 -12.95
C LEU A 246 -5.37 -7.53 -13.41
N VAL A 247 -6.55 -7.97 -13.86
CA VAL A 247 -6.68 -9.29 -14.51
C VAL A 247 -5.81 -9.35 -15.76
N GLU A 248 -5.81 -8.31 -16.59
CA GLU A 248 -4.97 -8.25 -17.79
C GLU A 248 -3.48 -8.32 -17.47
N ILE A 249 -3.04 -7.66 -16.39
CA ILE A 249 -1.65 -7.68 -15.94
C ILE A 249 -1.24 -9.05 -15.39
N ALA A 250 -2.11 -9.70 -14.61
CA ALA A 250 -1.76 -10.88 -13.82
C ALA A 250 -2.10 -12.22 -14.48
N LYS A 251 -3.08 -12.25 -15.40
CA LYS A 251 -3.58 -13.47 -16.02
C LYS A 251 -2.47 -14.26 -16.72
N GLY A 252 -2.45 -15.58 -16.45
CA GLY A 252 -1.46 -16.49 -17.05
C GLY A 252 -0.07 -16.40 -16.41
N THR A 253 0.06 -15.66 -15.29
CA THR A 253 1.31 -15.54 -14.53
C THR A 253 1.17 -16.18 -13.15
N LYS A 254 2.28 -16.26 -12.40
CA LYS A 254 2.30 -16.63 -10.98
C LYS A 254 2.51 -15.41 -10.09
N LEU A 255 2.01 -14.24 -10.52
CA LEU A 255 2.18 -12.99 -9.78
C LEU A 255 1.56 -13.10 -8.39
N LYS A 256 2.29 -12.63 -7.38
CA LYS A 256 1.76 -12.38 -6.03
C LYS A 256 1.08 -11.01 -6.06
N LEU A 257 -0.22 -10.99 -6.33
CA LEU A 257 -1.01 -9.76 -6.50
C LEU A 257 -1.78 -9.46 -5.22
N GLN A 258 -1.53 -8.31 -4.62
CA GLN A 258 -2.27 -7.78 -3.49
C GLN A 258 -3.11 -6.58 -3.94
N TYR A 259 -4.44 -6.75 -3.97
CA TYR A 259 -5.37 -5.63 -4.18
C TYR A 259 -5.53 -4.85 -2.88
N SER A 260 -5.07 -3.63 -2.86
CA SER A 260 -5.06 -2.78 -1.66
C SER A 260 -6.47 -2.29 -1.32
N HIS A 261 -6.79 -2.31 -0.01
CA HIS A 261 -8.02 -1.75 0.58
C HIS A 261 -9.25 -1.92 -0.34
N ALA A 262 -9.74 -3.16 -0.45
CA ALA A 262 -10.93 -3.49 -1.26
C ALA A 262 -12.17 -2.76 -0.71
N ILE A 263 -12.34 -1.50 -1.12
CA ILE A 263 -13.40 -0.59 -0.70
C ILE A 263 -14.33 -0.27 -1.86
N PHE A 264 -15.57 0.07 -1.53
CA PHE A 264 -16.64 0.33 -2.49
C PHE A 264 -17.21 1.73 -2.20
N VAL A 265 -16.52 2.77 -2.72
CA VAL A 265 -16.86 4.17 -2.43
C VAL A 265 -18.19 4.57 -3.08
N GLY A 266 -19.10 5.08 -2.26
CA GLY A 266 -20.47 5.48 -2.65
C GLY A 266 -21.45 4.30 -2.70
N LYS A 267 -22.71 4.60 -2.37
CA LYS A 267 -23.78 3.59 -2.18
C LYS A 267 -23.95 2.64 -3.37
N ARG A 268 -23.75 3.15 -4.59
CA ARG A 268 -23.95 2.36 -5.82
C ARG A 268 -22.82 1.41 -6.14
N SER A 269 -21.66 1.59 -5.51
CA SER A 269 -20.48 0.72 -5.75
C SER A 269 -20.59 -0.61 -5.02
N LEU A 270 -21.36 -0.67 -3.93
CA LEU A 270 -21.48 -1.89 -3.11
C LEU A 270 -22.07 -3.08 -3.88
N LYS A 271 -22.86 -2.84 -4.93
CA LYS A 271 -23.39 -3.90 -5.81
C LYS A 271 -22.29 -4.71 -6.51
N ASP A 272 -21.12 -4.13 -6.70
CA ASP A 272 -20.01 -4.73 -7.43
C ASP A 272 -19.17 -5.71 -6.57
N LYS A 273 -19.42 -5.77 -5.25
CA LYS A 273 -18.62 -6.55 -4.30
C LYS A 273 -18.57 -8.05 -4.61
N ASP A 274 -19.71 -8.64 -5.01
CA ASP A 274 -19.79 -10.07 -5.27
C ASP A 274 -19.05 -10.44 -6.57
N GLU A 275 -19.17 -9.62 -7.61
CA GLU A 275 -18.42 -9.78 -8.86
C GLU A 275 -16.92 -9.60 -8.63
N PHE A 276 -16.50 -8.59 -7.85
CA PHE A 276 -15.11 -8.40 -7.44
C PHE A 276 -14.54 -9.68 -6.79
N VAL A 277 -15.25 -10.23 -5.80
CA VAL A 277 -14.81 -11.46 -5.10
C VAL A 277 -14.73 -12.65 -6.06
N GLN A 278 -15.66 -12.77 -7.01
CA GLN A 278 -15.62 -13.85 -8.00
C GLN A 278 -14.43 -13.70 -8.95
N ILE A 279 -14.10 -12.47 -9.37
CA ILE A 279 -12.92 -12.22 -10.21
C ILE A 279 -11.64 -12.62 -9.45
N MET A 280 -11.50 -12.22 -8.18
CA MET A 280 -10.33 -12.58 -7.37
C MET A 280 -10.21 -14.10 -7.17
N LYS A 281 -11.33 -14.80 -6.91
CA LYS A 281 -11.37 -16.27 -6.83
C LYS A 281 -10.96 -16.92 -8.14
N LYS A 282 -11.40 -16.39 -9.28
CA LYS A 282 -11.06 -16.90 -10.61
C LYS A 282 -9.57 -16.74 -10.89
N LEU A 283 -8.97 -15.58 -10.59
CA LEU A 283 -7.53 -15.37 -10.72
C LEU A 283 -6.73 -16.39 -9.90
N ARG A 284 -7.16 -16.66 -8.66
CA ARG A 284 -6.51 -17.69 -7.83
C ARG A 284 -6.64 -19.08 -8.43
N ALA A 285 -7.81 -19.45 -8.96
CA ALA A 285 -8.02 -20.73 -9.64
C ALA A 285 -7.16 -20.87 -10.92
N GLU A 286 -6.81 -19.76 -11.57
CA GLU A 286 -5.93 -19.71 -12.74
C GLU A 286 -4.42 -19.67 -12.35
N GLY A 287 -4.09 -19.74 -11.05
CA GLY A 287 -2.72 -19.85 -10.54
C GLY A 287 -2.05 -18.56 -10.15
N VAL A 288 -2.75 -17.42 -10.19
CA VAL A 288 -2.28 -16.14 -9.65
C VAL A 288 -2.43 -16.15 -8.13
N ASP A 289 -1.41 -15.76 -7.38
CA ASP A 289 -1.54 -15.59 -5.92
C ASP A 289 -2.20 -14.25 -5.60
N ALA A 290 -3.52 -14.17 -5.88
CA ALA A 290 -4.30 -12.96 -5.75
C ALA A 290 -4.96 -12.86 -4.38
N MET A 291 -4.66 -11.81 -3.65
CA MET A 291 -5.16 -11.47 -2.32
C MET A 291 -5.71 -10.04 -2.31
N PHE A 292 -6.41 -9.68 -1.25
CA PHE A 292 -6.80 -8.28 -0.99
C PHE A 292 -6.82 -8.00 0.50
N ASP A 293 -6.60 -6.76 0.87
CA ASP A 293 -6.79 -6.25 2.22
C ASP A 293 -8.03 -5.34 2.29
N ILE A 294 -8.52 -5.14 3.50
CA ILE A 294 -9.60 -4.21 3.83
C ILE A 294 -9.24 -3.50 5.14
N TYR A 295 -9.90 -2.40 5.42
CA TYR A 295 -9.90 -1.81 6.75
C TYR A 295 -11.32 -1.86 7.35
N ASN A 296 -11.39 -1.80 8.67
CA ASN A 296 -12.61 -2.02 9.45
C ASN A 296 -13.47 -0.75 9.63
N GLU A 297 -13.04 0.38 9.07
CA GLU A 297 -13.75 1.65 9.18
C GLU A 297 -14.66 1.90 7.98
N CYS A 298 -15.74 2.66 8.19
CA CYS A 298 -16.68 3.06 7.14
C CYS A 298 -16.24 4.34 6.41
N LEU A 299 -15.08 4.88 6.74
CA LEU A 299 -14.49 6.06 6.11
C LEU A 299 -13.05 5.77 5.69
N GLY A 300 -12.58 6.48 4.68
CA GLY A 300 -11.20 6.40 4.20
C GLY A 300 -10.58 7.78 4.13
N VAL A 301 -9.27 7.86 4.32
CA VAL A 301 -8.50 9.10 4.18
C VAL A 301 -7.82 9.14 2.82
N SER A 302 -7.94 10.27 2.12
CA SER A 302 -7.29 10.49 0.84
C SER A 302 -7.10 11.99 0.57
N VAL A 303 -6.54 12.33 -0.58
CA VAL A 303 -6.42 13.72 -1.04
C VAL A 303 -7.59 14.09 -1.96
N ILE A 304 -8.03 15.34 -1.89
CA ILE A 304 -9.18 15.82 -2.67
C ILE A 304 -8.99 15.67 -4.19
N THR A 305 -7.76 15.58 -4.66
CA THR A 305 -7.47 15.43 -6.10
C THR A 305 -8.02 14.13 -6.69
N VAL A 306 -8.24 13.06 -5.87
CA VAL A 306 -8.79 11.78 -6.36
C VAL A 306 -10.20 11.87 -6.93
N ILE A 307 -10.95 12.93 -6.58
CA ILE A 307 -12.28 13.19 -7.14
C ILE A 307 -12.23 14.06 -8.40
N LEU A 308 -11.05 14.54 -8.80
CA LEU A 308 -10.88 15.38 -9.97
C LEU A 308 -10.60 14.54 -11.21
N PRO A 309 -11.16 14.90 -12.37
CA PRO A 309 -10.87 14.19 -13.60
C PRO A 309 -9.41 14.36 -14.04
N THR A 310 -8.85 13.31 -14.62
CA THR A 310 -7.44 13.25 -15.06
C THR A 310 -7.06 14.45 -15.94
N TRP A 311 -7.96 14.88 -16.86
CA TRP A 311 -7.69 16.05 -17.70
C TRP A 311 -7.53 17.35 -16.91
N TYR A 312 -8.24 17.49 -15.76
CA TYR A 312 -8.13 18.68 -14.92
C TYR A 312 -6.90 18.64 -14.01
N GLN A 313 -6.54 17.44 -13.54
CA GLN A 313 -5.32 17.24 -12.76
C GLN A 313 -4.06 17.58 -13.56
N GLY A 314 -4.01 17.23 -14.85
CA GLY A 314 -2.89 17.55 -15.73
C GLY A 314 -2.81 19.00 -16.21
N MET A 315 -3.77 19.88 -15.84
CA MET A 315 -3.75 21.28 -16.25
C MET A 315 -2.85 22.13 -15.37
N SER A 316 -2.23 23.15 -15.98
CA SER A 316 -1.55 24.21 -15.22
C SER A 316 -2.53 24.97 -14.32
N MET A 317 -2.02 25.60 -13.25
CA MET A 317 -2.86 26.43 -12.35
C MET A 317 -3.58 27.57 -13.10
N ALA A 318 -2.97 28.12 -14.15
CA ALA A 318 -3.58 29.15 -14.99
C ALA A 318 -4.80 28.60 -15.76
N GLU A 319 -4.70 27.40 -16.30
CA GLU A 319 -5.79 26.75 -17.02
C GLU A 319 -6.91 26.31 -16.08
N ARG A 320 -6.60 25.78 -14.89
CA ARG A 320 -7.58 25.42 -13.86
C ARG A 320 -8.43 26.62 -13.42
N LYS A 321 -7.89 27.85 -13.48
CA LYS A 321 -8.63 29.10 -13.13
C LYS A 321 -9.56 29.59 -14.24
N LYS A 322 -9.45 29.12 -15.49
CA LYS A 322 -10.33 29.56 -16.58
C LYS A 322 -11.80 29.21 -16.29
N PRO A 323 -12.76 30.18 -16.45
CA PRO A 323 -14.16 29.95 -16.12
C PRO A 323 -14.79 28.74 -16.80
N LEU A 324 -14.46 28.51 -18.07
CA LEU A 324 -14.98 27.38 -18.84
C LEU A 324 -14.54 26.03 -18.25
N ASN A 325 -13.28 25.91 -17.85
CA ASN A 325 -12.74 24.68 -17.25
C ASN A 325 -13.39 24.41 -15.87
N ARG A 326 -13.62 25.48 -15.10
CA ARG A 326 -14.32 25.38 -13.80
C ARG A 326 -15.78 24.98 -13.97
N LEU A 327 -16.48 25.56 -14.96
CA LEU A 327 -17.85 25.19 -15.28
C LEU A 327 -17.95 23.72 -15.70
N LYS A 328 -17.10 23.29 -16.65
CA LYS A 328 -17.02 21.90 -17.11
C LYS A 328 -16.77 20.93 -15.93
N LEU A 329 -15.80 21.26 -15.06
CA LEU A 329 -15.52 20.49 -13.85
C LEU A 329 -16.76 20.41 -12.94
N SER A 330 -17.39 21.53 -12.64
CA SER A 330 -18.58 21.59 -11.77
C SER A 330 -19.73 20.73 -12.27
N LEU A 331 -20.01 20.79 -13.58
CA LEU A 331 -21.06 19.98 -14.20
C LEU A 331 -20.72 18.48 -14.12
N LEU A 332 -19.47 18.12 -14.39
CA LEU A 332 -19.02 16.74 -14.35
C LEU A 332 -19.07 16.16 -12.93
N ILE A 333 -18.61 16.91 -11.93
CA ILE A 333 -18.67 16.48 -10.52
C ILE A 333 -20.14 16.31 -10.08
N LYS A 334 -21.03 17.23 -10.42
CA LYS A 334 -22.46 17.10 -10.10
C LYS A 334 -23.08 15.87 -10.72
N ALA A 335 -22.80 15.61 -12.00
CA ALA A 335 -23.31 14.44 -12.71
C ALA A 335 -22.79 13.12 -12.08
N SER A 336 -21.49 13.05 -11.79
CA SER A 336 -20.90 11.86 -11.17
C SER A 336 -21.40 11.64 -9.73
N SER A 337 -21.55 12.69 -8.95
CA SER A 337 -22.10 12.62 -7.59
C SER A 337 -23.53 12.07 -7.60
N LEU A 338 -24.37 12.51 -8.54
CA LEU A 338 -25.73 11.97 -8.70
C LEU A 338 -25.72 10.49 -9.11
N LEU A 339 -24.85 10.12 -10.03
CA LEU A 339 -24.71 8.74 -10.52
C LEU A 339 -24.11 7.81 -9.48
N LEU A 340 -23.20 8.28 -8.65
CA LEU A 340 -22.53 7.50 -7.62
C LEU A 340 -23.33 7.41 -6.32
N GLY A 341 -24.14 8.40 -6.01
CA GLY A 341 -24.79 8.57 -4.71
C GLY A 341 -23.79 8.92 -3.60
N PHE A 342 -22.79 9.74 -3.95
CA PHE A 342 -21.72 10.24 -3.08
C PHE A 342 -21.33 11.64 -3.55
N GLY A 343 -21.22 12.59 -2.61
CA GLY A 343 -20.93 13.98 -2.94
C GLY A 343 -20.17 14.69 -1.83
N PHE A 344 -20.07 16.02 -1.92
CA PHE A 344 -19.31 16.83 -0.95
C PHE A 344 -19.84 16.74 0.50
N ASN A 345 -21.11 16.39 0.68
CA ASN A 345 -21.69 16.18 2.01
C ASN A 345 -21.20 14.89 2.69
N ASP A 346 -20.56 14.01 1.93
CA ASP A 346 -19.99 12.74 2.40
C ASP A 346 -18.48 12.86 2.62
N ILE A 347 -17.92 14.07 2.52
CA ILE A 347 -16.48 14.36 2.65
C ILE A 347 -16.26 15.24 3.89
N GLU A 348 -15.37 14.79 4.76
CA GLU A 348 -14.89 15.56 5.90
C GLU A 348 -13.44 15.97 5.67
N ILE A 349 -13.06 17.16 6.18
CA ILE A 349 -11.66 17.61 6.17
C ILE A 349 -11.00 17.07 7.42
N ALA A 350 -10.00 16.22 7.25
CA ALA A 350 -9.15 15.77 8.35
C ALA A 350 -8.16 16.88 8.74
N TYR A 351 -7.97 17.11 10.03
CA TYR A 351 -7.06 18.10 10.61
C TYR A 351 -5.81 17.41 11.18
#